data_6e5fc8ec7dc3f4cfda493e852cf8e4fc
#
_entry.id   6e5fc8ec7dc3f4cfda493e852cf8e4fc
#
_cell.length_a   1.000
_cell.length_b   1.000
_cell.length_c   1.000
_cell.angle_alpha   90.00
_cell.angle_beta   90.00
_cell.angle_gamma   90.00
#
_symmetry.space_group_name_H-M   'P 1'
#
loop_
_entity.id
_entity.type
_entity.pdbx_description
1 polymer ?
#
loop_
_entity_poly.entity_id
_entity_poly.type
_entity_poly.pdbx_seq_one_letter_code
_entity_poly.pdbx_strand_id
1 'polypeptide(L)'
;MYSNMKIVILILLLFTGGSVIKAQRHYKRISALEGSYGTNIFGKADNMANISFSKYIDRTSYWKAGLNYFEKSFNYSVNTEATQPLGIMPVMQNQQREETARNWFVNGSYNRTIASNLKSIYWNIGIGCFLGTEYTRHPSKEYQFIVGPEIGTEIELFILPKIAFTVGIKEMWSPLSVKNWNTVWNAGLKILLYK
;
A
#
# COMPACT_ATOMS: atom_id res chain seq x y z
N MET A 1 -20.93 -14.48 -17.94
CA MET A 1 -21.31 -15.21 -16.71
C MET A 1 -20.35 -16.35 -16.35
N TYR A 2 -19.76 -17.08 -17.30
CA TYR A 2 -18.83 -18.22 -17.05
C TYR A 2 -17.44 -17.84 -16.49
N SER A 3 -16.94 -16.60 -16.72
CA SER A 3 -15.63 -16.18 -16.24
C SER A 3 -15.57 -16.05 -14.71
N ASN A 4 -16.60 -15.54 -14.10
CA ASN A 4 -16.64 -15.32 -12.65
C ASN A 4 -16.74 -16.63 -11.85
N MET A 5 -17.37 -17.66 -12.42
CA MET A 5 -17.48 -18.98 -11.81
C MET A 5 -16.12 -19.70 -11.74
N LYS A 6 -15.25 -19.53 -12.74
CA LYS A 6 -13.89 -20.09 -12.72
C LYS A 6 -13.02 -19.47 -11.62
N ILE A 7 -13.17 -18.18 -11.38
CA ILE A 7 -12.45 -17.47 -10.30
C ILE A 7 -12.94 -17.96 -8.93
N VAL A 8 -14.24 -18.13 -8.74
CA VAL A 8 -14.80 -18.65 -7.48
C VAL A 8 -14.35 -20.08 -7.23
N ILE A 9 -14.33 -20.95 -8.25
CA ILE A 9 -13.83 -22.33 -8.15
C ILE A 9 -12.34 -22.34 -7.83
N LEU A 10 -11.53 -21.48 -8.45
CA LEU A 10 -10.10 -21.36 -8.16
C LEU A 10 -9.84 -20.93 -6.71
N ILE A 11 -10.61 -19.97 -6.22
CA ILE A 11 -10.56 -19.53 -4.81
C ILE A 11 -10.96 -20.67 -3.88
N LEU A 12 -12.02 -21.40 -4.16
CA LEU A 12 -12.46 -22.57 -3.39
C LEU A 12 -11.41 -23.70 -3.40
N LEU A 13 -10.77 -23.98 -4.53
CA LEU A 13 -9.68 -24.95 -4.64
C LEU A 13 -8.44 -24.54 -3.85
N LEU A 14 -8.10 -23.25 -3.80
CA LEU A 14 -7.04 -22.71 -2.94
C LEU A 14 -7.35 -22.92 -1.45
N PHE A 15 -8.62 -22.83 -1.03
CA PHE A 15 -9.04 -23.09 0.34
C PHE A 15 -9.05 -24.58 0.71
N THR A 16 -9.30 -25.48 -0.25
CA THR A 16 -9.46 -26.93 0.03
C THR A 16 -8.17 -27.73 -0.23
N GLY A 17 -7.28 -27.28 -1.11
CA GLY A 17 -6.08 -28.02 -1.53
C GLY A 17 -4.93 -28.10 -0.49
N GLY A 18 -5.05 -27.44 0.66
CA GLY A 18 -3.97 -27.31 1.64
C GLY A 18 -3.84 -28.45 2.68
N SER A 19 -4.12 -29.70 2.33
CA SER A 19 -4.27 -30.78 3.33
C SER A 19 -2.98 -31.41 3.89
N VAL A 20 -1.77 -30.97 3.53
CA VAL A 20 -0.56 -31.74 3.87
C VAL A 20 0.43 -31.06 4.81
N ILE A 21 0.26 -29.79 5.18
CA ILE A 21 1.22 -29.12 6.04
C ILE A 21 0.61 -28.79 7.39
N LYS A 22 0.81 -29.68 8.37
CA LYS A 22 0.46 -29.51 9.78
C LYS A 22 1.43 -28.57 10.48
N ALA A 23 1.40 -27.27 10.22
CA ALA A 23 2.17 -26.34 11.03
C ALA A 23 1.50 -24.97 11.02
N GLN A 24 1.06 -24.54 12.19
CA GLN A 24 0.72 -23.14 12.42
C GLN A 24 1.93 -22.28 12.12
N ARG A 25 1.76 -21.22 11.32
CA ARG A 25 2.88 -20.37 10.84
C ARG A 25 3.15 -19.19 11.76
N HIS A 26 2.11 -18.70 12.41
CA HIS A 26 2.25 -17.58 13.34
C HIS A 26 2.49 -18.11 14.77
N TYR A 27 3.65 -17.79 15.32
CA TYR A 27 4.02 -18.11 16.70
C TYR A 27 4.46 -16.84 17.42
N LYS A 28 4.30 -16.86 18.74
CA LYS A 28 4.82 -15.80 19.61
C LYS A 28 6.32 -15.61 19.41
N ARG A 29 6.77 -14.36 19.30
CA ARG A 29 8.17 -13.94 19.13
C ARG A 29 8.82 -14.21 17.77
N ILE A 30 8.11 -14.77 16.79
CA ILE A 30 8.64 -14.83 15.44
C ILE A 30 8.73 -13.42 14.87
N SER A 31 9.77 -13.20 14.06
CA SER A 31 9.91 -12.00 13.23
C SER A 31 9.70 -12.36 11.77
N ALA A 32 9.34 -11.38 10.96
CA ALA A 32 9.26 -11.53 9.51
C ALA A 32 9.82 -10.30 8.81
N LEU A 33 10.42 -10.53 7.65
CA LEU A 33 10.80 -9.48 6.70
C LEU A 33 9.91 -9.60 5.47
N GLU A 34 9.42 -8.47 4.96
CA GLU A 34 8.55 -8.43 3.79
C GLU A 34 9.02 -7.36 2.84
N GLY A 35 9.07 -7.69 1.54
CA GLY A 35 9.20 -6.74 0.45
C GLY A 35 7.94 -6.76 -0.39
N SER A 36 7.35 -5.60 -0.67
CA SER A 36 6.15 -5.49 -1.47
C SER A 36 6.22 -4.32 -2.45
N TYR A 37 5.48 -4.49 -3.54
CA TYR A 37 5.29 -3.47 -4.56
C TYR A 37 3.80 -3.34 -4.86
N GLY A 38 3.37 -2.11 -5.14
CA GLY A 38 1.97 -1.83 -5.37
C GLY A 38 1.74 -0.56 -6.17
N THR A 39 0.47 -0.25 -6.40
CA THR A 39 0.05 0.97 -7.07
C THR A 39 -1.24 1.48 -6.47
N ASN A 40 -1.53 2.76 -6.68
CA ASN A 40 -2.79 3.35 -6.27
C ASN A 40 -3.94 2.82 -7.15
N ILE A 41 -5.05 2.44 -6.52
CA ILE A 41 -6.24 1.90 -7.23
C ILE A 41 -6.90 2.97 -8.11
N PHE A 42 -6.86 4.23 -7.68
CA PHE A 42 -7.54 5.36 -8.32
C PHE A 42 -6.58 6.36 -8.97
N GLY A 43 -5.27 6.08 -9.03
CA GLY A 43 -4.25 6.93 -9.62
C GLY A 43 -3.73 6.39 -10.95
N LYS A 44 -3.32 7.29 -11.84
CA LYS A 44 -2.53 6.93 -13.02
C LYS A 44 -1.07 6.83 -12.60
N ALA A 45 -0.42 5.70 -12.88
CA ALA A 45 1.02 5.50 -12.69
C ALA A 45 1.57 5.78 -11.28
N ASP A 46 0.74 5.65 -10.24
CA ASP A 46 1.17 5.80 -8.85
C ASP A 46 1.80 4.47 -8.39
N ASN A 47 3.08 4.48 -8.06
CA ASN A 47 3.83 3.28 -7.69
C ASN A 47 4.31 3.37 -6.25
N MET A 48 4.21 2.28 -5.52
CA MET A 48 4.68 2.16 -4.15
C MET A 48 5.59 0.94 -3.99
N ALA A 49 6.78 1.17 -3.42
CA ALA A 49 7.68 0.10 -2.97
C ALA A 49 7.77 0.15 -1.45
N ASN A 50 7.73 -1.01 -0.80
CA ASN A 50 7.78 -1.14 0.65
C ASN A 50 8.74 -2.24 1.07
N ILE A 51 9.50 -1.99 2.13
CA ILE A 51 10.22 -3.00 2.90
C ILE A 51 9.75 -2.87 4.34
N SER A 52 9.30 -3.96 4.94
CA SER A 52 8.78 -3.94 6.30
C SER A 52 9.28 -5.11 7.14
N PHE A 53 9.38 -4.85 8.44
CA PHE A 53 9.71 -5.81 9.47
C PHE A 53 8.49 -6.00 10.37
N SER A 54 8.15 -7.26 10.64
CA SER A 54 7.03 -7.64 11.53
C SER A 54 7.54 -8.42 12.71
N LYS A 55 6.95 -8.17 13.88
CA LYS A 55 7.21 -8.93 15.11
C LYS A 55 5.92 -9.44 15.71
N TYR A 56 5.76 -10.74 15.79
CA TYR A 56 4.56 -11.39 16.31
C TYR A 56 4.55 -11.36 17.84
N ILE A 57 3.48 -10.81 18.41
CA ILE A 57 3.23 -10.73 19.86
C ILE A 57 2.64 -12.07 20.31
N ASP A 58 1.69 -12.56 19.53
CA ASP A 58 1.00 -13.84 19.73
C ASP A 58 0.68 -14.48 18.36
N ARG A 59 -0.21 -15.48 18.35
CA ARG A 59 -0.59 -16.22 17.15
C ARG A 59 -1.45 -15.42 16.16
N THR A 60 -2.07 -14.35 16.65
CA THR A 60 -3.04 -13.56 15.88
C THR A 60 -2.67 -12.10 15.72
N SER A 61 -1.66 -11.62 16.48
CA SER A 61 -1.35 -10.18 16.53
C SER A 61 0.14 -9.94 16.33
N TYR A 62 0.47 -8.89 15.58
CA TYR A 62 1.85 -8.47 15.34
C TYR A 62 1.96 -6.97 15.09
N TRP A 63 3.14 -6.44 15.44
CA TRP A 63 3.57 -5.10 15.02
C TRP A 63 4.28 -5.20 13.68
N LYS A 64 4.04 -4.24 12.80
CA LYS A 64 4.69 -4.10 11.50
C LYS A 64 5.24 -2.69 11.40
N ALA A 65 6.52 -2.55 11.08
CA ALA A 65 7.17 -1.29 10.79
C ALA A 65 7.79 -1.35 9.40
N GLY A 66 7.65 -0.31 8.60
CA GLY A 66 8.09 -0.30 7.21
C GLY A 66 8.68 1.01 6.76
N LEU A 67 9.54 0.93 5.75
CA LEU A 67 10.04 2.03 4.95
C LEU A 67 9.38 1.97 3.58
N ASN A 68 8.82 3.09 3.15
CA ASN A 68 8.05 3.18 1.93
C ASN A 68 8.60 4.27 1.02
N TYR A 69 8.61 3.96 -0.27
CA TYR A 69 8.74 4.94 -1.34
C TYR A 69 7.45 4.94 -2.15
N PHE A 70 6.86 6.10 -2.37
CA PHE A 70 5.59 6.23 -3.08
C PHE A 70 5.63 7.39 -4.07
N GLU A 71 5.39 7.10 -5.34
CA GLU A 71 5.15 8.09 -6.39
C GLU A 71 3.66 8.21 -6.63
N LYS A 72 3.14 9.43 -6.62
CA LYS A 72 1.72 9.70 -6.88
C LYS A 72 1.53 10.88 -7.79
N SER A 73 0.56 10.77 -8.68
CA SER A 73 0.16 11.82 -9.60
C SER A 73 -0.86 12.76 -8.95
N PHE A 74 -0.71 14.04 -9.17
CA PHE A 74 -1.68 15.07 -8.77
C PHE A 74 -1.84 16.13 -9.85
N ASN A 75 -3.02 16.76 -9.88
CA ASN A 75 -3.32 17.83 -10.81
C ASN A 75 -3.15 19.18 -10.12
N TYR A 76 -2.47 20.10 -10.76
CA TYR A 76 -2.41 21.49 -10.34
C TYR A 76 -2.85 22.43 -11.46
N SER A 77 -3.43 23.58 -11.08
CA SER A 77 -3.93 24.57 -12.04
C SER A 77 -2.87 25.63 -12.29
N VAL A 78 -2.55 25.87 -13.56
CA VAL A 78 -1.68 26.96 -13.99
C VAL A 78 -2.52 28.00 -14.68
N ASN A 79 -2.53 29.23 -14.17
CA ASN A 79 -3.10 30.38 -14.86
C ASN A 79 -2.11 30.86 -15.90
N THR A 80 -2.34 30.53 -17.16
CA THR A 80 -1.51 31.00 -18.27
C THR A 80 -2.22 32.19 -18.94
N GLU A 81 -1.55 33.32 -19.02
CA GLU A 81 -2.00 34.44 -19.82
C GLU A 81 -1.87 34.06 -21.30
N ALA A 82 -2.99 33.82 -21.97
CA ALA A 82 -3.00 33.64 -23.42
C ALA A 82 -2.91 35.00 -24.09
N THR A 83 -1.74 35.32 -24.64
CA THR A 83 -1.53 36.52 -25.48
C THR A 83 -2.29 36.33 -26.80
N GLN A 84 -3.42 37.01 -26.95
CA GLN A 84 -4.09 37.06 -28.25
C GLN A 84 -3.42 38.09 -29.17
N PRO A 85 -3.24 37.81 -30.47
CA PRO A 85 -2.50 38.67 -31.40
C PRO A 85 -3.19 40.00 -31.81
N LEU A 86 -4.29 40.37 -31.22
CA LEU A 86 -5.12 41.53 -31.61
C LEU A 86 -5.56 42.44 -30.44
N GLY A 87 -4.73 42.68 -29.44
CA GLY A 87 -4.98 43.75 -28.45
C GLY A 87 -6.25 43.63 -27.61
N ILE A 88 -6.91 42.47 -27.59
CA ILE A 88 -8.04 42.14 -26.75
C ILE A 88 -7.52 41.63 -25.40
N MET A 89 -8.17 42.02 -24.30
CA MET A 89 -7.75 41.67 -22.93
C MET A 89 -7.33 40.21 -22.82
N PRO A 90 -6.24 39.91 -22.07
CA PRO A 90 -5.75 38.55 -21.90
C PRO A 90 -6.85 37.69 -21.24
N VAL A 91 -7.21 36.61 -21.92
CA VAL A 91 -8.14 35.62 -21.35
C VAL A 91 -7.30 34.68 -20.47
N MET A 92 -7.57 34.68 -19.18
CA MET A 92 -6.98 33.73 -18.25
C MET A 92 -7.48 32.31 -18.57
N GLN A 93 -6.62 31.48 -19.15
CA GLN A 93 -6.93 30.07 -19.42
C GLN A 93 -6.37 29.22 -18.29
N ASN A 94 -7.29 28.59 -17.57
CA ASN A 94 -6.95 27.66 -16.48
C ASN A 94 -6.57 26.30 -17.09
N GLN A 95 -5.28 26.02 -17.19
CA GLN A 95 -4.77 24.73 -17.68
C GLN A 95 -4.47 23.82 -16.49
N GLN A 96 -5.12 22.67 -16.46
CA GLN A 96 -4.75 21.60 -15.54
C GLN A 96 -3.54 20.83 -16.08
N ARG A 97 -2.50 20.75 -15.27
CA ARG A 97 -1.31 19.94 -15.57
C ARG A 97 -1.17 18.85 -14.54
N GLU A 98 -0.82 17.65 -15.01
CA GLU A 98 -0.51 16.51 -14.17
C GLU A 98 0.98 16.52 -13.82
N GLU A 99 1.29 16.33 -12.52
CA GLU A 99 2.65 16.27 -12.00
C GLU A 99 2.78 15.10 -11.02
N THR A 100 4.02 14.67 -10.75
CA THR A 100 4.30 13.54 -9.85
C THR A 100 4.96 14.04 -8.57
N ALA A 101 4.37 13.73 -7.43
CA ALA A 101 4.95 13.89 -6.10
C ALA A 101 5.67 12.61 -5.69
N ARG A 102 6.82 12.73 -5.01
CA ARG A 102 7.61 11.61 -4.50
C ARG A 102 7.64 11.64 -2.99
N ASN A 103 7.27 10.55 -2.38
CA ASN A 103 7.15 10.44 -0.93
C ASN A 103 8.12 9.38 -0.40
N TRP A 104 8.83 9.74 0.67
CA TRP A 104 9.56 8.80 1.51
C TRP A 104 8.95 8.85 2.91
N PHE A 105 8.50 7.72 3.41
CA PHE A 105 7.90 7.68 4.73
C PHE A 105 8.14 6.35 5.44
N VAL A 106 8.18 6.43 6.76
CA VAL A 106 8.15 5.26 7.64
C VAL A 106 6.74 5.09 8.17
N ASN A 107 6.33 3.86 8.36
CA ASN A 107 5.04 3.56 8.97
C ASN A 107 5.18 2.52 10.08
N GLY A 108 4.25 2.58 11.02
CA GLY A 108 4.10 1.60 12.07
C GLY A 108 2.64 1.21 12.23
N SER A 109 2.35 -0.08 12.25
CA SER A 109 0.98 -0.57 12.39
C SER A 109 0.88 -1.76 13.34
N TYR A 110 -0.26 -1.85 14.02
CA TYR A 110 -0.70 -3.03 14.74
C TYR A 110 -1.67 -3.82 13.87
N ASN A 111 -1.37 -5.10 13.69
CA ASN A 111 -2.09 -5.98 12.81
C ASN A 111 -2.66 -7.16 13.59
N ARG A 112 -3.86 -7.59 13.19
CA ARG A 112 -4.54 -8.74 13.78
C ARG A 112 -5.10 -9.65 12.72
N THR A 113 -4.85 -10.95 12.86
CA THR A 113 -5.45 -11.98 12.03
C THR A 113 -6.91 -12.16 12.43
N ILE A 114 -7.82 -11.94 11.51
CA ILE A 114 -9.27 -12.04 11.70
C ILE A 114 -9.83 -13.36 11.20
N ALA A 115 -9.18 -13.98 10.21
CA ALA A 115 -9.54 -15.29 9.71
C ALA A 115 -8.29 -16.06 9.28
N SER A 116 -8.29 -17.37 9.44
CA SER A 116 -7.18 -18.23 9.06
C SER A 116 -7.64 -19.68 8.96
N ASN A 117 -7.06 -20.42 8.02
CA ASN A 117 -7.19 -21.89 7.99
C ASN A 117 -6.14 -22.58 8.87
N LEU A 118 -5.34 -21.82 9.65
CA LEU A 118 -4.26 -22.26 10.53
C LEU A 118 -3.11 -23.01 9.82
N LYS A 119 -3.13 -23.08 8.51
CA LYS A 119 -2.14 -23.81 7.69
C LYS A 119 -1.38 -22.91 6.74
N SER A 120 -2.08 -22.30 5.82
CA SER A 120 -1.46 -21.58 4.70
C SER A 120 -2.06 -20.21 4.40
N ILE A 121 -3.27 -19.92 4.86
CA ILE A 121 -3.97 -18.67 4.54
C ILE A 121 -4.27 -17.93 5.85
N TYR A 122 -3.88 -16.67 5.89
CA TYR A 122 -4.16 -15.75 6.99
C TYR A 122 -4.69 -14.44 6.43
N TRP A 123 -5.80 -13.99 6.98
CA TRP A 123 -6.38 -12.70 6.65
C TRP A 123 -6.19 -11.76 7.84
N ASN A 124 -5.44 -10.71 7.61
CA ASN A 124 -5.04 -9.73 8.62
C ASN A 124 -5.71 -8.39 8.35
N ILE A 125 -6.03 -7.67 9.41
CA ILE A 125 -6.42 -6.27 9.37
C ILE A 125 -5.45 -5.49 10.26
N GLY A 126 -5.06 -4.29 9.82
CA GLY A 126 -4.10 -3.45 10.53
C GLY A 126 -4.55 -2.01 10.61
N ILE A 127 -4.16 -1.35 11.69
CA ILE A 127 -4.30 0.09 11.89
C ILE A 127 -2.96 0.65 12.33
N GLY A 128 -2.61 1.82 11.84
CA GLY A 128 -1.31 2.43 12.13
C GLY A 128 -1.24 3.89 11.80
N CYS A 129 -0.03 4.38 11.75
CA CYS A 129 0.29 5.73 11.32
C CYS A 129 1.57 5.73 10.50
N PHE A 130 1.76 6.79 9.72
CA PHE A 130 2.97 7.03 8.96
C PHE A 130 3.44 8.47 9.14
N LEU A 131 4.74 8.68 8.91
CA LEU A 131 5.36 9.99 8.89
C LEU A 131 6.51 10.00 7.88
N GLY A 132 6.71 11.14 7.21
CA GLY A 132 7.76 11.24 6.20
C GLY A 132 7.79 12.59 5.50
N THR A 133 8.32 12.58 4.29
CA THR A 133 8.46 13.77 3.45
C THR A 133 7.89 13.52 2.06
N GLU A 134 7.29 14.55 1.52
CA GLU A 134 6.79 14.63 0.16
C GLU A 134 7.60 15.68 -0.60
N TYR A 135 8.06 15.34 -1.78
CA TYR A 135 8.77 16.23 -2.67
C TYR A 135 7.93 16.51 -3.92
N THR A 136 7.70 17.78 -4.22
CA THR A 136 7.04 18.26 -5.45
C THR A 136 7.99 19.15 -6.23
N ARG A 137 7.86 19.17 -7.57
CA ARG A 137 8.64 20.06 -8.43
C ARG A 137 7.90 21.32 -8.82
N HIS A 138 6.58 21.26 -8.88
CA HIS A 138 5.70 22.35 -9.29
C HIS A 138 4.57 22.56 -8.28
N PRO A 139 4.12 23.82 -8.05
CA PRO A 139 4.55 25.07 -8.70
C PRO A 139 5.95 25.54 -8.27
N SER A 140 6.48 25.07 -7.17
CA SER A 140 7.84 25.30 -6.68
C SER A 140 8.47 23.99 -6.21
N LYS A 141 9.80 23.89 -6.23
CA LYS A 141 10.51 22.77 -5.63
C LYS A 141 10.36 22.87 -4.10
N GLU A 142 9.56 22.00 -3.56
CA GLU A 142 9.22 22.03 -2.14
C GLU A 142 9.30 20.65 -1.50
N TYR A 143 9.83 20.60 -0.27
CA TYR A 143 9.77 19.46 0.61
C TYR A 143 8.73 19.73 1.68
N GLN A 144 7.72 18.87 1.75
CA GLN A 144 6.64 18.97 2.70
C GLN A 144 6.66 17.78 3.63
N PHE A 145 6.46 18.04 4.93
CA PHE A 145 6.29 16.97 5.92
C PHE A 145 4.90 16.36 5.77
N ILE A 146 4.82 15.04 5.79
CA ILE A 146 3.55 14.30 5.75
C ILE A 146 3.42 13.39 6.96
N VAL A 147 2.24 13.36 7.53
CA VAL A 147 1.89 12.49 8.66
C VAL A 147 0.41 12.13 8.57
N GLY A 148 0.05 10.94 8.99
CA GLY A 148 -1.35 10.55 9.01
C GLY A 148 -1.58 9.12 9.48
N PRO A 149 -2.86 8.77 9.71
CA PRO A 149 -3.27 7.41 9.98
C PRO A 149 -3.25 6.56 8.71
N GLU A 150 -3.10 5.25 8.91
CA GLU A 150 -3.29 4.24 7.90
C GLU A 150 -4.16 3.09 8.43
N ILE A 151 -4.96 2.52 7.56
CA ILE A 151 -5.68 1.28 7.80
C ILE A 151 -5.45 0.35 6.62
N GLY A 152 -5.36 -0.94 6.85
CA GLY A 152 -5.13 -1.89 5.76
C GLY A 152 -5.67 -3.28 6.07
N THR A 153 -5.78 -4.05 5.01
CA THR A 153 -6.05 -5.48 5.07
C THR A 153 -5.05 -6.21 4.20
N GLU A 154 -4.62 -7.37 4.66
CA GLU A 154 -3.59 -8.17 4.01
C GLU A 154 -3.95 -9.65 4.07
N ILE A 155 -3.85 -10.35 2.96
CA ILE A 155 -3.95 -11.81 2.88
C ILE A 155 -2.55 -12.36 2.68
N GLU A 156 -2.15 -13.27 3.58
CA GLU A 156 -0.90 -14.02 3.48
C GLU A 156 -1.21 -15.44 3.01
N LEU A 157 -0.54 -15.86 1.93
CA LEU A 157 -0.61 -17.20 1.38
C LEU A 157 0.76 -17.89 1.51
N PHE A 158 0.91 -18.81 2.45
CA PHE A 158 2.15 -19.55 2.64
C PHE A 158 2.36 -20.58 1.54
N ILE A 159 3.37 -20.37 0.70
CA ILE A 159 3.82 -21.27 -0.36
C ILE A 159 4.80 -22.30 0.23
N LEU A 160 5.68 -21.85 1.13
CA LEU A 160 6.67 -22.67 1.84
C LEU A 160 6.55 -22.46 3.35
N PRO A 161 7.16 -23.32 4.18
CA PRO A 161 7.12 -23.17 5.63
C PRO A 161 7.52 -21.79 6.16
N LYS A 162 8.40 -21.10 5.47
CA LYS A 162 8.96 -19.80 5.87
C LYS A 162 8.61 -18.65 4.93
N ILE A 163 8.00 -18.95 3.78
CA ILE A 163 7.77 -17.95 2.74
C ILE A 163 6.28 -17.86 2.44
N ALA A 164 5.74 -16.66 2.55
CA ALA A 164 4.37 -16.33 2.18
C ALA A 164 4.36 -15.30 1.05
N PHE A 165 3.42 -15.46 0.13
CA PHE A 165 2.98 -14.42 -0.78
C PHE A 165 1.94 -13.55 -0.06
N THR A 166 2.07 -12.23 -0.17
CA THR A 166 1.15 -11.28 0.45
C THR A 166 0.44 -10.45 -0.59
N VAL A 167 -0.84 -10.21 -0.38
CA VAL A 167 -1.64 -9.26 -1.16
C VAL A 167 -2.44 -8.42 -0.18
N GLY A 168 -2.40 -7.11 -0.34
CA GLY A 168 -3.09 -6.21 0.57
C GLY A 168 -3.64 -4.97 -0.10
N ILE A 169 -4.52 -4.30 0.63
CA ILE A 169 -5.02 -2.97 0.32
C ILE A 169 -4.78 -2.11 1.55
N LYS A 170 -4.24 -0.92 1.33
CA LYS A 170 -3.95 0.06 2.36
C LYS A 170 -4.59 1.39 1.99
N GLU A 171 -5.28 1.98 2.93
CA GLU A 171 -5.80 3.34 2.88
C GLU A 171 -4.95 4.24 3.76
N MET A 172 -4.47 5.35 3.21
CA MET A 172 -3.64 6.34 3.90
C MET A 172 -4.27 7.71 3.75
N TRP A 173 -4.35 8.45 4.85
CA TRP A 173 -4.84 9.82 4.85
C TRP A 173 -3.81 10.77 5.47
N SER A 174 -3.53 11.89 4.77
CA SER A 174 -2.67 12.95 5.28
C SER A 174 -3.21 14.32 4.89
N PRO A 175 -3.53 15.19 5.86
CA PRO A 175 -4.02 16.54 5.55
C PRO A 175 -2.93 17.45 4.96
N LEU A 176 -1.66 17.10 5.15
CA LEU A 176 -0.51 17.87 4.70
C LEU A 176 0.00 17.43 3.32
N SER A 177 -0.59 16.44 2.70
CA SER A 177 -0.15 15.89 1.42
C SER A 177 -0.90 16.55 0.26
N VAL A 178 -0.27 16.68 -0.91
CA VAL A 178 -0.91 17.21 -2.14
C VAL A 178 -2.15 16.41 -2.55
N LYS A 179 -2.22 15.15 -2.15
CA LYS A 179 -3.40 14.29 -2.30
C LYS A 179 -3.68 13.65 -0.94
N ASN A 180 -4.75 14.08 -0.30
CA ASN A 180 -5.05 13.72 1.08
C ASN A 180 -5.35 12.22 1.27
N TRP A 181 -6.05 11.58 0.33
CA TRP A 181 -6.46 10.18 0.37
C TRP A 181 -5.71 9.36 -0.67
N ASN A 182 -5.15 8.23 -0.26
CA ASN A 182 -4.44 7.32 -1.13
C ASN A 182 -4.80 5.88 -0.79
N THR A 183 -5.44 5.20 -1.75
CA THR A 183 -5.79 3.78 -1.64
C THR A 183 -4.81 2.98 -2.49
N VAL A 184 -3.94 2.22 -1.86
CA VAL A 184 -2.88 1.43 -2.51
C VAL A 184 -3.16 -0.04 -2.34
N TRP A 185 -3.17 -0.78 -3.45
CA TRP A 185 -3.04 -2.23 -3.40
C TRP A 185 -1.57 -2.61 -3.54
N ASN A 186 -1.14 -3.67 -2.88
CA ASN A 186 0.22 -4.17 -2.95
C ASN A 186 0.26 -5.69 -2.98
N ALA A 187 1.32 -6.20 -3.57
CA ALA A 187 1.67 -7.61 -3.55
C ALA A 187 3.13 -7.77 -3.15
N GLY A 188 3.47 -8.81 -2.42
CA GLY A 188 4.82 -8.98 -1.89
C GLY A 188 5.16 -10.39 -1.48
N LEU A 189 6.37 -10.53 -0.96
CA LEU A 189 6.89 -11.74 -0.37
C LEU A 189 7.29 -11.47 1.08
N LYS A 190 6.83 -12.33 1.97
CA LYS A 190 7.12 -12.30 3.41
C LYS A 190 7.92 -13.55 3.79
N ILE A 191 9.03 -13.34 4.49
CA ILE A 191 9.92 -14.39 4.97
C ILE A 191 9.90 -14.42 6.50
N LEU A 192 9.51 -15.54 7.07
CA LEU A 192 9.53 -15.75 8.52
C LEU A 192 10.96 -16.05 8.98
N LEU A 193 11.40 -15.32 10.00
CA LEU A 193 12.71 -15.45 10.63
C LEU A 193 12.54 -16.22 11.94
N TYR A 194 12.80 -17.51 11.90
CA TYR A 194 12.83 -18.33 13.12
C TYR A 194 14.20 -18.20 13.79
N LYS A 195 14.19 -18.02 15.09
CA LYS A 195 15.36 -18.23 15.94
C LYS A 195 15.44 -19.69 16.36
#